data_49448d3a20b0aa5c44d181ba46e60f87
#
_entry.id   49448d3a20b0aa5c44d181ba46e60f87
#
_cell.length_a   1.000
_cell.length_b   1.000
_cell.length_c   1.000
_cell.angle_alpha   90.00
_cell.angle_beta   90.00
_cell.angle_gamma   90.00
#
_symmetry.space_group_name_H-M   'P 1'
#
loop_
_entity.id
_entity.type
_entity.pdbx_description
1 polymer ?
#
loop_
_entity_poly.entity_id
_entity_poly.type
_entity_poly.pdbx_seq_one_letter_code
_entity_poly.pdbx_strand_id
1 'polypeptide(L)'
;MADKVRVGFVGCGGIAGYHFGHFEGNKIPEAQITAVCDLIEERVQKAAARFGATPYRDYREMLEKQELDAVYVCVEPCAHDGMELLAVEKGCHLFVEKPVALSLDYARQVEAGLQARKLIHAAGFQDRYLDFVPRMKAWLASKEIGFFNGYWVGGMPGVWWWRRRETSGGQAVEQTIHTFDMARYLFGEVVAVQAFGRRGIMTDVENYDTEDASAVNLMFASGLIGTIYSGCFGPYPGKNGIEVYVKGGKLEYTEREGFKATERTMTIEVKTGNDYGQEEDDAFIDAILDDDQSLILSPYSEAVKDLQVVLAANQSMDSGGELVRLA
;
A
#
# COMPACT_ATOMS: atom_id res chain seq x y z
N MET A 1 10.66 27.47 19.41
CA MET A 1 10.68 26.12 18.82
C MET A 1 9.62 26.19 17.75
N ALA A 2 9.88 25.71 16.55
CA ALA A 2 8.81 25.58 15.55
C ALA A 2 7.71 24.66 16.11
N ASP A 3 6.46 24.97 15.82
CA ASP A 3 5.34 24.13 16.24
C ASP A 3 5.47 22.77 15.51
N LYS A 4 5.31 21.69 16.27
CA LYS A 4 5.37 20.33 15.72
C LYS A 4 4.10 20.02 14.93
N VAL A 5 4.22 19.19 13.88
CA VAL A 5 3.08 18.62 13.16
C VAL A 5 2.25 17.76 14.13
N ARG A 6 0.99 18.15 14.37
CA ARG A 6 0.05 17.45 15.26
C ARG A 6 -0.61 16.32 14.49
N VAL A 7 -0.31 15.09 14.87
CA VAL A 7 -0.76 13.88 14.17
C VAL A 7 -1.86 13.18 14.94
N GLY A 8 -2.95 12.85 14.25
CA GLY A 8 -4.01 11.97 14.73
C GLY A 8 -3.93 10.59 14.04
N PHE A 9 -4.20 9.52 14.78
CA PHE A 9 -4.31 8.18 14.24
C PHE A 9 -5.74 7.65 14.35
N VAL A 10 -6.30 7.15 13.24
CA VAL A 10 -7.52 6.35 13.19
C VAL A 10 -7.14 4.91 12.90
N GLY A 11 -7.40 4.03 13.89
CA GLY A 11 -6.86 2.68 13.96
C GLY A 11 -5.60 2.62 14.81
N CYS A 12 -5.59 1.73 15.82
CA CYS A 12 -4.46 1.45 16.71
C CYS A 12 -4.08 -0.02 16.68
N GLY A 13 -4.27 -0.67 15.50
CA GLY A 13 -3.97 -2.07 15.25
C GLY A 13 -2.49 -2.34 14.96
N GLY A 14 -2.22 -3.48 14.28
CA GLY A 14 -0.86 -3.93 13.99
C GLY A 14 -0.07 -2.96 13.12
N ILE A 15 -0.67 -2.46 12.02
CA ILE A 15 0.02 -1.53 11.11
C ILE A 15 0.21 -0.15 11.74
N ALA A 16 -0.77 0.35 12.52
CA ALA A 16 -0.55 1.55 13.31
C ALA A 16 0.60 1.38 14.30
N GLY A 17 0.73 0.19 14.91
CA GLY A 17 1.85 -0.16 15.79
C GLY A 17 3.21 -0.11 15.11
N TYR A 18 3.27 -0.40 13.80
CA TYR A 18 4.46 -0.26 12.98
C TYR A 18 4.85 1.22 12.84
N HIS A 19 3.93 2.08 12.40
CA HIS A 19 4.14 3.54 12.34
C HIS A 19 4.46 4.14 13.71
N PHE A 20 3.80 3.71 14.78
CA PHE A 20 4.11 4.17 16.14
C PHE A 20 5.59 3.96 16.51
N GLY A 21 6.22 2.88 16.03
CA GLY A 21 7.64 2.61 16.22
C GLY A 21 8.55 3.67 15.58
N HIS A 22 8.08 4.34 14.53
CA HIS A 22 8.81 5.42 13.85
C HIS A 22 8.69 6.77 14.58
N PHE A 23 7.63 7.00 15.35
CA PHE A 23 7.48 8.20 16.19
C PHE A 23 8.12 8.07 17.59
N GLU A 24 8.49 6.84 18.00
CA GLU A 24 9.11 6.62 19.32
C GLU A 24 10.54 7.13 19.40
N GLY A 25 10.95 7.48 20.62
CA GLY A 25 12.33 7.89 20.88
C GLY A 25 12.73 9.19 20.18
N ASN A 26 11.74 9.99 19.78
CA ASN A 26 11.95 11.25 19.05
C ASN A 26 12.68 11.05 17.70
N LYS A 27 12.36 9.95 17.00
CA LYS A 27 12.92 9.66 15.67
C LYS A 27 12.40 10.64 14.61
N ILE A 28 11.15 11.13 14.75
CA ILE A 28 10.55 12.23 13.97
C ILE A 28 10.30 13.40 14.92
N PRO A 29 11.35 14.19 15.21
CA PRO A 29 11.26 15.24 16.24
C PRO A 29 10.31 16.39 15.88
N GLU A 30 10.01 16.55 14.59
CA GLU A 30 9.15 17.58 14.00
C GLU A 30 7.66 17.25 14.14
N ALA A 31 7.30 16.03 14.52
CA ALA A 31 5.91 15.61 14.68
C ALA A 31 5.59 15.14 16.09
N GLN A 32 4.30 15.12 16.43
CA GLN A 32 3.80 14.58 17.68
C GLN A 32 2.43 13.93 17.47
N ILE A 33 2.27 12.71 17.96
CA ILE A 33 0.95 12.05 18.02
C ILE A 33 0.19 12.67 19.20
N THR A 34 -0.89 13.41 18.89
CA THR A 34 -1.69 14.15 19.87
C THR A 34 -3.05 13.52 20.13
N ALA A 35 -3.55 12.71 19.18
CA ALA A 35 -4.82 12.01 19.30
C ALA A 35 -4.77 10.62 18.67
N VAL A 36 -5.47 9.67 19.27
CA VAL A 36 -5.60 8.30 18.76
C VAL A 36 -7.04 7.83 18.89
N CYS A 37 -7.51 7.09 17.87
CA CYS A 37 -8.87 6.57 17.80
C CYS A 37 -8.88 5.08 17.44
N ASP A 38 -9.60 4.27 18.17
CA ASP A 38 -9.88 2.86 17.83
C ASP A 38 -11.20 2.41 18.48
N LEU A 39 -11.92 1.52 17.82
CA LEU A 39 -13.14 0.93 18.37
C LEU A 39 -12.86 -0.01 19.56
N ILE A 40 -11.64 -0.48 19.74
CA ILE A 40 -11.22 -1.38 20.81
C ILE A 40 -10.55 -0.57 21.92
N GLU A 41 -11.24 -0.48 23.08
CA GLU A 41 -10.80 0.32 24.23
C GLU A 41 -9.36 0.04 24.65
N GLU A 42 -8.98 -1.23 24.74
CA GLU A 42 -7.63 -1.63 25.16
C GLU A 42 -6.55 -1.07 24.21
N ARG A 43 -6.81 -1.09 22.90
CA ARG A 43 -5.87 -0.59 21.87
C ARG A 43 -5.69 0.91 21.97
N VAL A 44 -6.80 1.66 22.07
CA VAL A 44 -6.74 3.12 22.12
C VAL A 44 -6.09 3.60 23.41
N GLN A 45 -6.39 2.98 24.57
CA GLN A 45 -5.76 3.35 25.85
C GLN A 45 -4.26 3.06 25.86
N LYS A 46 -3.83 1.92 25.27
CA LYS A 46 -2.41 1.59 25.15
C LYS A 46 -1.66 2.60 24.26
N ALA A 47 -2.23 2.97 23.11
CA ALA A 47 -1.65 3.97 22.22
C ALA A 47 -1.61 5.36 22.87
N ALA A 48 -2.70 5.77 23.53
CA ALA A 48 -2.76 7.04 24.26
C ALA A 48 -1.69 7.15 25.35
N ALA A 49 -1.53 6.10 26.17
CA ALA A 49 -0.51 6.07 27.21
C ALA A 49 0.92 6.10 26.65
N ARG A 50 1.15 5.51 25.47
CA ARG A 50 2.45 5.46 24.78
C ARG A 50 2.96 6.84 24.37
N PHE A 51 2.05 7.72 23.92
CA PHE A 51 2.40 9.04 23.36
C PHE A 51 1.92 10.23 24.20
N GLY A 52 1.17 10.01 25.28
CA GLY A 52 0.48 11.07 25.99
C GLY A 52 -0.65 11.71 25.18
N ALA A 53 -1.19 10.94 24.20
CA ALA A 53 -2.22 11.39 23.30
C ALA A 53 -3.63 11.28 23.90
N THR A 54 -4.57 12.05 23.35
CA THR A 54 -5.99 11.98 23.77
C THR A 54 -6.66 10.79 23.09
N PRO A 55 -7.28 9.85 23.85
CA PRO A 55 -7.96 8.69 23.28
C PRO A 55 -9.40 9.01 22.85
N TYR A 56 -9.82 8.43 21.72
CA TYR A 56 -11.18 8.52 21.18
C TYR A 56 -11.69 7.15 20.74
N ARG A 57 -13.03 6.97 20.80
CA ARG A 57 -13.73 5.78 20.29
C ARG A 57 -14.48 6.05 18.98
N ASP A 58 -14.60 7.30 18.60
CA ASP A 58 -15.23 7.78 17.37
C ASP A 58 -14.30 8.81 16.72
N TYR A 59 -13.89 8.54 15.49
CA TYR A 59 -13.01 9.43 14.72
C TYR A 59 -13.68 10.78 14.44
N ARG A 60 -15.04 10.82 14.37
CA ARG A 60 -15.78 12.08 14.18
C ARG A 60 -15.59 12.99 15.38
N GLU A 61 -15.67 12.42 16.58
CA GLU A 61 -15.42 13.15 17.81
C GLU A 61 -13.97 13.62 17.90
N MET A 62 -13.01 12.79 17.49
CA MET A 62 -11.59 13.15 17.44
C MET A 62 -11.36 14.34 16.51
N LEU A 63 -11.84 14.27 15.27
CA LEU A 63 -11.67 15.30 14.25
C LEU A 63 -12.44 16.59 14.56
N GLU A 64 -13.48 16.54 15.40
CA GLU A 64 -14.23 17.72 15.86
C GLU A 64 -13.52 18.43 17.01
N LYS A 65 -12.91 17.67 17.93
CA LYS A 65 -12.38 18.21 19.19
C LYS A 65 -10.89 18.50 19.17
N GLN A 66 -10.14 17.89 18.25
CA GLN A 66 -8.68 18.04 18.16
C GLN A 66 -8.28 18.94 16.99
N GLU A 67 -7.34 19.80 17.24
CA GLU A 67 -6.64 20.54 16.20
C GLU A 67 -5.51 19.66 15.66
N LEU A 68 -5.71 19.06 14.49
CA LEU A 68 -4.76 18.17 13.83
C LEU A 68 -4.26 18.78 12.53
N ASP A 69 -2.97 18.61 12.26
CA ASP A 69 -2.35 19.00 10.99
C ASP A 69 -2.37 17.81 10.02
N ALA A 70 -2.24 16.57 10.53
CA ALA A 70 -2.23 15.35 9.73
C ALA A 70 -3.02 14.22 10.41
N VAL A 71 -3.57 13.33 9.58
CA VAL A 71 -4.28 12.11 10.02
C VAL A 71 -3.71 10.89 9.31
N TYR A 72 -3.35 9.87 10.09
CA TYR A 72 -3.06 8.53 9.61
C TYR A 72 -4.32 7.67 9.74
N VAL A 73 -4.70 7.01 8.64
CA VAL A 73 -5.81 6.04 8.61
C VAL A 73 -5.23 4.64 8.47
N CYS A 74 -5.32 3.86 9.55
CA CYS A 74 -4.69 2.54 9.71
C CYS A 74 -5.73 1.48 10.12
N VAL A 75 -6.80 1.39 9.34
CA VAL A 75 -7.93 0.48 9.60
C VAL A 75 -7.98 -0.66 8.59
N GLU A 76 -8.78 -1.69 8.87
CA GLU A 76 -9.07 -2.73 7.89
C GLU A 76 -9.81 -2.19 6.67
N PRO A 77 -9.65 -2.83 5.48
CA PRO A 77 -10.16 -2.29 4.21
C PRO A 77 -11.67 -1.99 4.19
N CYS A 78 -12.47 -2.74 4.92
CA CYS A 78 -13.93 -2.54 4.98
C CYS A 78 -14.37 -1.42 5.93
N ALA A 79 -13.46 -0.86 6.73
CA ALA A 79 -13.79 0.16 7.72
C ALA A 79 -13.70 1.60 7.22
N HIS A 80 -13.29 1.81 5.97
CA HIS A 80 -13.23 3.13 5.34
C HIS A 80 -14.66 3.67 5.08
N ASP A 81 -15.22 4.40 6.05
CA ASP A 81 -16.64 4.81 6.08
C ASP A 81 -16.87 6.33 6.08
N GLY A 82 -15.87 7.11 5.61
CA GLY A 82 -15.94 8.56 5.53
C GLY A 82 -14.90 9.31 6.38
N MET A 83 -14.03 8.61 7.09
CA MET A 83 -13.01 9.22 7.93
C MET A 83 -12.01 10.07 7.14
N GLU A 84 -11.63 9.61 5.93
CA GLU A 84 -10.74 10.35 5.04
C GLU A 84 -11.42 11.62 4.53
N LEU A 85 -12.68 11.53 4.11
CA LEU A 85 -13.43 12.69 3.63
C LEU A 85 -13.58 13.75 4.74
N LEU A 86 -13.86 13.31 5.97
CA LEU A 86 -13.97 14.21 7.10
C LEU A 86 -12.61 14.85 7.47
N ALA A 87 -11.52 14.08 7.44
CA ALA A 87 -10.18 14.61 7.65
C ALA A 87 -9.81 15.67 6.60
N VAL A 88 -10.12 15.40 5.33
CA VAL A 88 -9.96 16.35 4.22
C VAL A 88 -10.83 17.59 4.42
N GLU A 89 -12.09 17.45 4.86
CA GLU A 89 -12.99 18.56 5.16
C GLU A 89 -12.43 19.45 6.28
N LYS A 90 -11.81 18.86 7.30
CA LYS A 90 -11.14 19.58 8.38
C LYS A 90 -9.81 20.22 7.99
N GLY A 91 -9.31 19.95 6.77
CA GLY A 91 -8.06 20.50 6.26
C GLY A 91 -6.81 19.77 6.73
N CYS A 92 -6.95 18.52 7.18
CA CYS A 92 -5.82 17.70 7.59
C CYS A 92 -5.10 17.08 6.37
N HIS A 93 -3.78 17.08 6.38
CA HIS A 93 -2.96 16.24 5.51
C HIS A 93 -3.26 14.76 5.79
N LEU A 94 -3.12 13.88 4.79
CA LEU A 94 -3.66 12.54 4.92
C LEU A 94 -2.65 11.45 4.52
N PHE A 95 -2.40 10.54 5.45
CA PHE A 95 -1.74 9.27 5.19
C PHE A 95 -2.77 8.13 5.32
N VAL A 96 -2.91 7.29 4.30
CA VAL A 96 -3.85 6.16 4.32
C VAL A 96 -3.10 4.86 4.06
N GLU A 97 -3.25 3.90 4.96
CA GLU A 97 -2.72 2.56 4.72
C GLU A 97 -3.42 1.85 3.56
N LYS A 98 -2.66 1.00 2.90
CA LYS A 98 -3.18 0.22 1.77
C LYS A 98 -4.08 -0.94 2.25
N PRO A 99 -5.05 -1.34 1.43
CA PRO A 99 -5.61 -0.62 0.27
C PRO A 99 -6.37 0.62 0.74
N VAL A 100 -6.27 1.71 -0.01
CA VAL A 100 -6.85 3.01 0.41
C VAL A 100 -8.38 3.04 0.44
N ALA A 101 -9.03 2.02 -0.10
CA ALA A 101 -10.47 1.75 -0.05
C ALA A 101 -10.80 0.40 -0.71
N LEU A 102 -12.07 -0.04 -0.61
CA LEU A 102 -12.65 -1.12 -1.43
C LEU A 102 -13.51 -0.59 -2.59
N SER A 103 -13.81 0.70 -2.61
CA SER A 103 -14.59 1.38 -3.65
C SER A 103 -13.73 2.40 -4.39
N LEU A 104 -13.62 2.25 -5.71
CA LEU A 104 -12.89 3.20 -6.55
C LEU A 104 -13.55 4.59 -6.54
N ASP A 105 -14.88 4.64 -6.51
CA ASP A 105 -15.63 5.91 -6.47
C ASP A 105 -15.37 6.67 -5.16
N TYR A 106 -15.30 5.95 -4.03
CA TYR A 106 -14.94 6.53 -2.74
C TYR A 106 -13.49 7.06 -2.76
N ALA A 107 -12.55 6.24 -3.22
CA ALA A 107 -11.14 6.65 -3.32
C ALA A 107 -10.96 7.90 -4.20
N ARG A 108 -11.68 8.00 -5.33
CA ARG A 108 -11.67 9.17 -6.21
C ARG A 108 -12.28 10.42 -5.56
N GLN A 109 -13.31 10.26 -4.73
CA GLN A 109 -13.89 11.38 -3.97
C GLN A 109 -12.86 11.95 -2.96
N VAL A 110 -12.16 11.08 -2.25
CA VAL A 110 -11.08 11.48 -1.33
C VAL A 110 -9.96 12.19 -2.10
N GLU A 111 -9.49 11.61 -3.21
CA GLU A 111 -8.47 12.19 -4.08
C GLU A 111 -8.86 13.61 -4.56
N ALA A 112 -10.09 13.76 -5.06
CA ALA A 112 -10.58 15.06 -5.53
C ALA A 112 -10.61 16.10 -4.40
N GLY A 113 -10.99 15.68 -3.18
CA GLY A 113 -10.97 16.55 -2.00
C GLY A 113 -9.58 16.99 -1.61
N LEU A 114 -8.60 16.08 -1.61
CA LEU A 114 -7.19 16.34 -1.33
C LEU A 114 -6.60 17.34 -2.34
N GLN A 115 -6.85 17.11 -3.63
CA GLN A 115 -6.39 18.00 -4.71
C GLN A 115 -7.02 19.40 -4.63
N ALA A 116 -8.34 19.48 -4.38
CA ALA A 116 -9.05 20.75 -4.29
C ALA A 116 -8.54 21.64 -3.15
N ARG A 117 -8.08 21.03 -2.06
CA ARG A 117 -7.57 21.71 -0.87
C ARG A 117 -6.05 21.82 -0.83
N LYS A 118 -5.35 21.25 -1.81
CA LYS A 118 -3.90 21.17 -1.89
C LYS A 118 -3.25 20.57 -0.63
N LEU A 119 -3.87 19.54 -0.10
CA LEU A 119 -3.35 18.82 1.06
C LEU A 119 -2.27 17.84 0.65
N ILE A 120 -1.21 17.75 1.45
CA ILE A 120 -0.21 16.68 1.30
C ILE A 120 -0.88 15.34 1.58
N HIS A 121 -0.60 14.35 0.74
CA HIS A 121 -1.22 13.04 0.84
C HIS A 121 -0.29 11.91 0.46
N ALA A 122 -0.33 10.84 1.23
CA ALA A 122 0.44 9.62 1.03
C ALA A 122 -0.43 8.36 1.18
N ALA A 123 0.06 7.26 0.66
CA ALA A 123 -0.50 5.93 0.88
C ALA A 123 0.61 4.94 1.28
N GLY A 124 0.28 3.95 2.11
CA GLY A 124 1.22 3.00 2.72
C GLY A 124 1.83 2.00 1.72
N PHE A 125 2.60 2.49 0.76
CA PHE A 125 3.39 1.69 -0.17
C PHE A 125 4.89 1.87 0.12
N GLN A 126 5.29 1.49 1.32
CA GLN A 126 6.63 1.66 1.86
C GLN A 126 7.73 1.05 0.99
N ASP A 127 7.42 0.06 0.14
CA ASP A 127 8.39 -0.59 -0.73
C ASP A 127 9.00 0.37 -1.78
N ARG A 128 8.32 1.49 -2.09
CA ARG A 128 8.87 2.55 -2.95
C ARG A 128 10.05 3.27 -2.33
N TYR A 129 10.19 3.25 -0.99
CA TYR A 129 11.26 3.89 -0.21
C TYR A 129 12.46 2.98 0.08
N LEU A 130 12.47 1.75 -0.44
CA LEU A 130 13.64 0.88 -0.38
C LEU A 130 14.83 1.53 -1.10
N ASP A 131 15.97 1.66 -0.41
CA ASP A 131 17.16 2.39 -0.87
C ASP A 131 17.76 1.89 -2.20
N PHE A 132 17.50 0.65 -2.55
CA PHE A 132 17.95 0.06 -3.81
C PHE A 132 17.00 0.31 -5.00
N VAL A 133 15.76 0.74 -4.79
CA VAL A 133 14.77 0.92 -5.87
C VAL A 133 15.22 1.94 -6.93
N PRO A 134 15.81 3.09 -6.59
CA PRO A 134 16.35 4.01 -7.60
C PRO A 134 17.42 3.35 -8.50
N ARG A 135 18.25 2.49 -7.91
CA ARG A 135 19.29 1.75 -8.62
C ARG A 135 18.71 0.65 -9.52
N MET A 136 17.66 -0.03 -9.06
CA MET A 136 16.89 -0.99 -9.84
C MET A 136 16.23 -0.32 -11.04
N LYS A 137 15.57 0.82 -10.86
CA LYS A 137 14.95 1.62 -11.93
C LYS A 137 16.00 2.08 -12.95
N ALA A 138 17.15 2.58 -12.50
CA ALA A 138 18.23 3.02 -13.39
C ALA A 138 18.77 1.88 -14.25
N TRP A 139 18.92 0.66 -13.68
CA TRP A 139 19.34 -0.51 -14.44
C TRP A 139 18.31 -0.90 -15.51
N LEU A 140 17.02 -0.96 -15.12
CA LEU A 140 15.93 -1.30 -16.06
C LEU A 140 15.75 -0.27 -17.17
N ALA A 141 15.91 1.02 -16.89
CA ALA A 141 15.79 2.10 -17.87
C ALA A 141 16.78 1.97 -19.05
N SER A 142 17.89 1.25 -18.86
CA SER A 142 18.90 1.00 -19.88
C SER A 142 18.64 -0.26 -20.71
N LYS A 143 17.52 -0.97 -20.48
CA LYS A 143 17.27 -2.32 -21.04
C LYS A 143 16.06 -2.35 -21.98
N GLU A 144 16.13 -3.26 -22.94
CA GLU A 144 14.99 -3.69 -23.74
C GLU A 144 14.25 -4.80 -22.96
N ILE A 145 13.14 -4.43 -22.29
CA ILE A 145 12.37 -5.33 -21.44
C ILE A 145 11.44 -6.16 -22.31
N GLY A 146 11.48 -7.48 -22.18
CA GLY A 146 10.60 -8.41 -22.88
C GLY A 146 9.27 -8.61 -22.17
N PHE A 147 9.32 -9.04 -20.92
CA PHE A 147 8.17 -9.23 -20.02
C PHE A 147 8.62 -9.35 -18.57
N PHE A 148 7.65 -9.35 -17.63
CA PHE A 148 7.91 -9.64 -16.23
C PHE A 148 6.91 -10.62 -15.63
N ASN A 149 7.30 -11.27 -14.53
CA ASN A 149 6.44 -12.05 -13.65
C ASN A 149 6.53 -11.49 -12.24
N GLY A 150 5.38 -11.10 -11.68
CA GLY A 150 5.25 -10.76 -10.26
C GLY A 150 4.62 -11.92 -9.50
N TYR A 151 4.89 -12.02 -8.21
CA TYR A 151 4.30 -13.08 -7.39
C TYR A 151 4.19 -12.69 -5.92
N TRP A 152 3.10 -13.16 -5.30
CA TRP A 152 2.91 -13.20 -3.85
C TRP A 152 2.32 -14.57 -3.49
N VAL A 153 3.17 -15.50 -3.10
CA VAL A 153 2.74 -16.87 -2.75
C VAL A 153 3.22 -17.18 -1.35
N GLY A 154 2.28 -17.42 -0.44
CA GLY A 154 2.57 -17.68 0.96
C GLY A 154 1.40 -18.30 1.70
N GLY A 155 1.43 -18.21 3.02
CA GLY A 155 0.34 -18.62 3.88
C GLY A 155 -0.77 -17.57 3.99
N MET A 156 -1.96 -18.01 4.38
CA MET A 156 -3.09 -17.11 4.63
C MET A 156 -2.85 -16.25 5.87
N PRO A 157 -3.10 -14.93 5.80
CA PRO A 157 -3.08 -14.05 6.97
C PRO A 157 -4.07 -14.52 8.06
N GLY A 158 -3.64 -14.44 9.33
CA GLY A 158 -4.41 -14.93 10.47
C GLY A 158 -5.59 -14.04 10.89
N VAL A 159 -5.80 -12.89 10.24
CA VAL A 159 -6.85 -11.93 10.60
C VAL A 159 -8.19 -12.30 9.99
N TRP A 160 -9.27 -12.15 10.76
CA TRP A 160 -10.60 -12.63 10.36
C TRP A 160 -11.14 -11.94 9.11
N TRP A 161 -10.94 -10.64 8.96
CA TRP A 161 -11.45 -9.81 7.85
C TRP A 161 -10.80 -10.17 6.51
N TRP A 162 -9.60 -10.74 6.51
CA TRP A 162 -8.91 -11.14 5.29
C TRP A 162 -9.64 -12.28 4.55
N ARG A 163 -10.37 -13.12 5.27
CA ARG A 163 -11.03 -14.32 4.74
C ARG A 163 -12.23 -14.01 3.85
N ARG A 164 -12.79 -12.82 3.95
CA ARG A 164 -13.99 -12.44 3.21
C ARG A 164 -13.67 -11.40 2.17
N ARG A 165 -14.16 -11.65 0.94
CA ARG A 165 -13.99 -10.68 -0.15
C ARG A 165 -14.67 -9.34 0.13
N GLU A 166 -15.80 -9.38 0.81
CA GLU A 166 -16.52 -8.19 1.25
C GLU A 166 -15.69 -7.28 2.17
N THR A 167 -14.81 -7.87 2.99
CA THR A 167 -14.05 -7.13 4.00
C THR A 167 -12.61 -6.85 3.60
N SER A 168 -12.00 -7.69 2.74
CA SER A 168 -10.62 -7.54 2.29
C SER A 168 -10.47 -7.07 0.84
N GLY A 169 -11.49 -7.25 0.01
CA GLY A 169 -11.40 -7.09 -1.43
C GLY A 169 -10.79 -8.29 -2.16
N GLY A 170 -10.31 -9.32 -1.43
CA GLY A 170 -9.55 -10.45 -1.97
C GLY A 170 -8.05 -10.25 -1.94
N GLN A 171 -7.28 -11.32 -2.22
CA GLN A 171 -5.82 -11.30 -2.08
C GLN A 171 -5.14 -10.29 -3.00
N ALA A 172 -5.65 -10.07 -4.22
CA ALA A 172 -5.09 -9.08 -5.14
C ALA A 172 -5.18 -7.65 -4.59
N VAL A 173 -6.31 -7.32 -3.93
CA VAL A 173 -6.59 -5.97 -3.39
C VAL A 173 -5.84 -5.72 -2.08
N GLU A 174 -5.81 -6.71 -1.18
CA GLU A 174 -5.27 -6.46 0.17
C GLU A 174 -3.78 -6.76 0.28
N GLN A 175 -3.32 -7.86 -0.31
CA GLN A 175 -1.96 -8.35 -0.08
C GLN A 175 -1.06 -8.14 -1.30
N THR A 176 -1.45 -8.66 -2.46
CA THR A 176 -0.63 -8.61 -3.67
C THR A 176 -0.55 -7.20 -4.28
N ILE A 177 -1.37 -6.26 -3.80
CA ILE A 177 -1.36 -4.86 -4.24
C ILE A 177 0.04 -4.22 -4.18
N HIS A 178 0.90 -4.61 -3.23
CA HIS A 178 2.30 -4.18 -3.18
C HIS A 178 3.09 -4.58 -4.44
N THR A 179 2.84 -5.79 -4.95
CA THR A 179 3.48 -6.25 -6.20
C THR A 179 2.93 -5.50 -7.43
N PHE A 180 1.62 -5.19 -7.43
CA PHE A 180 1.01 -4.37 -8.49
C PHE A 180 1.53 -2.94 -8.45
N ASP A 181 1.64 -2.34 -7.28
CA ASP A 181 2.21 -1.01 -7.08
C ASP A 181 3.66 -0.95 -7.57
N MET A 182 4.51 -1.87 -7.13
CA MET A 182 5.90 -1.91 -7.58
C MET A 182 6.00 -2.11 -9.09
N ALA A 183 5.16 -2.96 -9.70
CA ALA A 183 5.14 -3.13 -11.15
C ALA A 183 4.76 -1.84 -11.88
N ARG A 184 3.73 -1.11 -11.40
CA ARG A 184 3.37 0.20 -11.95
C ARG A 184 4.48 1.23 -11.73
N TYR A 185 5.09 1.25 -10.56
CA TYR A 185 6.19 2.17 -10.23
C TYR A 185 7.43 1.95 -11.11
N LEU A 186 7.66 0.71 -11.55
CA LEU A 186 8.78 0.37 -12.44
C LEU A 186 8.45 0.55 -13.92
N PHE A 187 7.22 0.26 -14.36
CA PHE A 187 6.89 0.09 -15.79
C PHE A 187 5.84 1.07 -16.31
N GLY A 188 5.21 1.86 -15.43
CA GLY A 188 4.23 2.88 -15.79
C GLY A 188 2.78 2.38 -15.78
N GLU A 189 1.92 3.00 -16.61
CA GLU A 189 0.48 2.82 -16.53
C GLU A 189 0.01 1.51 -17.17
N VAL A 190 -0.89 0.79 -16.47
CA VAL A 190 -1.60 -0.39 -16.97
C VAL A 190 -2.82 0.07 -17.76
N VAL A 191 -3.02 -0.48 -18.95
CA VAL A 191 -4.15 -0.13 -19.84
C VAL A 191 -5.16 -1.27 -20.02
N ALA A 192 -4.78 -2.51 -19.69
CA ALA A 192 -5.71 -3.64 -19.72
C ALA A 192 -5.30 -4.74 -18.74
N VAL A 193 -6.29 -5.42 -18.20
CA VAL A 193 -6.18 -6.48 -17.18
C VAL A 193 -7.02 -7.67 -17.61
N GLN A 194 -6.46 -8.90 -17.51
CA GLN A 194 -7.18 -10.15 -17.66
C GLN A 194 -6.78 -11.10 -16.53
N ALA A 195 -7.73 -11.69 -15.82
CA ALA A 195 -7.44 -12.47 -14.64
C ALA A 195 -8.29 -13.74 -14.53
N PHE A 196 -7.69 -14.78 -13.95
CA PHE A 196 -8.36 -16.01 -13.53
C PHE A 196 -8.08 -16.27 -12.07
N GLY A 197 -9.14 -16.59 -11.32
CA GLY A 197 -9.06 -16.98 -9.91
C GLY A 197 -9.44 -18.46 -9.73
N ARG A 198 -8.84 -19.10 -8.75
CA ARG A 198 -9.15 -20.47 -8.33
C ARG A 198 -9.56 -20.51 -6.87
N ARG A 199 -10.60 -21.28 -6.55
CA ARG A 199 -11.08 -21.59 -5.18
C ARG A 199 -11.11 -23.09 -4.97
N GLY A 200 -11.20 -23.52 -3.70
CA GLY A 200 -11.40 -24.91 -3.32
C GLY A 200 -10.12 -25.66 -2.93
N ILE A 201 -9.04 -24.94 -2.60
CA ILE A 201 -7.82 -25.50 -1.96
C ILE A 201 -7.93 -25.34 -0.43
N MET A 202 -8.34 -24.14 0.03
CA MET A 202 -8.47 -23.80 1.47
C MET A 202 -9.86 -24.16 2.01
N THR A 203 -10.22 -25.45 1.94
CA THR A 203 -11.56 -25.95 2.29
C THR A 203 -11.79 -26.14 3.79
N ASP A 204 -10.74 -26.10 4.59
CA ASP A 204 -10.72 -26.26 6.05
C ASP A 204 -10.77 -24.91 6.81
N VAL A 205 -10.84 -23.78 6.08
CA VAL A 205 -10.93 -22.45 6.66
C VAL A 205 -12.37 -21.96 6.70
N GLU A 206 -12.87 -21.73 7.92
CA GLU A 206 -14.23 -21.22 8.11
C GLU A 206 -14.41 -19.80 7.59
N ASN A 207 -15.59 -19.53 7.02
CA ASN A 207 -15.99 -18.21 6.50
C ASN A 207 -15.02 -17.65 5.45
N TYR A 208 -14.43 -18.52 4.63
CA TYR A 208 -13.51 -18.15 3.57
C TYR A 208 -14.21 -18.15 2.21
N ASP A 209 -14.17 -17.02 1.50
CA ASP A 209 -14.81 -16.85 0.18
C ASP A 209 -13.95 -16.08 -0.84
N THR A 210 -12.67 -15.79 -0.52
CA THR A 210 -11.74 -15.23 -1.48
C THR A 210 -11.13 -16.32 -2.38
N GLU A 211 -10.37 -15.94 -3.39
CA GLU A 211 -9.63 -16.88 -4.21
C GLU A 211 -8.40 -17.44 -3.46
N ASP A 212 -8.15 -18.75 -3.58
CA ASP A 212 -6.95 -19.40 -3.06
C ASP A 212 -5.70 -19.05 -3.87
N ALA A 213 -5.91 -18.86 -5.17
CA ALA A 213 -4.90 -18.47 -6.12
C ALA A 213 -5.48 -17.60 -7.23
N SER A 214 -4.66 -16.71 -7.78
CA SER A 214 -5.00 -15.96 -8.98
C SER A 214 -3.80 -15.80 -9.91
N ALA A 215 -4.08 -15.60 -11.21
CA ALA A 215 -3.13 -15.20 -12.22
C ALA A 215 -3.71 -14.01 -12.98
N VAL A 216 -3.00 -12.90 -12.97
CA VAL A 216 -3.44 -11.62 -13.53
C VAL A 216 -2.45 -11.19 -14.61
N ASN A 217 -2.91 -11.15 -15.85
CA ASN A 217 -2.16 -10.63 -16.99
C ASN A 217 -2.37 -9.12 -17.10
N LEU A 218 -1.30 -8.38 -17.27
CA LEU A 218 -1.27 -6.93 -17.40
C LEU A 218 -0.71 -6.52 -18.77
N MET A 219 -1.32 -5.50 -19.36
CA MET A 219 -0.79 -4.79 -20.50
C MET A 219 -0.56 -3.33 -20.11
N PHE A 220 0.65 -2.83 -20.35
CA PHE A 220 1.05 -1.48 -20.06
C PHE A 220 0.91 -0.56 -21.28
N ALA A 221 0.79 0.75 -21.05
CA ALA A 221 0.72 1.75 -22.12
C ALA A 221 1.95 1.72 -23.05
N SER A 222 3.11 1.30 -22.53
CA SER A 222 4.35 1.09 -23.30
C SER A 222 4.30 -0.11 -24.25
N GLY A 223 3.28 -0.98 -24.13
CA GLY A 223 3.20 -2.27 -24.82
C GLY A 223 3.89 -3.42 -24.06
N LEU A 224 4.51 -3.15 -22.90
CA LEU A 224 5.03 -4.20 -22.03
C LEU A 224 3.89 -5.07 -21.53
N ILE A 225 4.15 -6.36 -21.40
CA ILE A 225 3.24 -7.33 -20.80
C ILE A 225 3.87 -7.98 -19.57
N GLY A 226 3.02 -8.38 -18.62
CA GLY A 226 3.45 -9.13 -17.45
C GLY A 226 2.34 -9.94 -16.84
N THR A 227 2.70 -10.86 -15.96
CA THR A 227 1.74 -11.65 -15.20
C THR A 227 2.08 -11.53 -13.72
N ILE A 228 1.07 -11.25 -12.89
CA ILE A 228 1.19 -11.31 -11.43
C ILE A 228 0.31 -12.44 -10.94
N TYR A 229 0.91 -13.39 -10.20
CA TYR A 229 0.17 -14.49 -9.60
C TYR A 229 0.26 -14.44 -8.07
N SER A 230 -0.82 -14.84 -7.44
CA SER A 230 -0.97 -14.86 -5.98
C SER A 230 -1.43 -16.22 -5.49
N GLY A 231 -1.12 -16.55 -4.25
CA GLY A 231 -1.61 -17.76 -3.60
C GLY A 231 -1.44 -17.68 -2.08
N CYS A 232 -2.49 -18.07 -1.34
CA CYS A 232 -2.51 -18.05 0.12
C CYS A 232 -2.42 -19.45 0.77
N PHE A 233 -2.12 -20.48 -0.01
CA PHE A 233 -2.10 -21.89 0.40
C PHE A 233 -0.66 -22.43 0.57
N GLY A 234 0.34 -21.59 0.40
CA GLY A 234 1.76 -21.96 0.47
C GLY A 234 2.31 -22.00 1.90
N PRO A 235 3.58 -22.39 2.06
CA PRO A 235 4.27 -22.31 3.35
C PRO A 235 4.50 -20.87 3.79
N TYR A 236 4.76 -20.69 5.07
CA TYR A 236 5.20 -19.40 5.61
C TYR A 236 6.65 -19.54 6.13
N PRO A 237 7.60 -18.63 5.81
CA PRO A 237 7.42 -17.47 4.93
C PRO A 237 7.20 -17.89 3.47
N GLY A 238 6.50 -17.04 2.73
CA GLY A 238 6.24 -17.21 1.31
C GLY A 238 7.36 -16.67 0.41
N LYS A 239 7.03 -16.48 -0.87
CA LYS A 239 7.89 -15.85 -1.87
C LYS A 239 7.14 -14.66 -2.49
N ASN A 240 7.71 -13.45 -2.39
CA ASN A 240 7.16 -12.22 -2.93
C ASN A 240 8.22 -11.49 -3.76
N GLY A 241 7.82 -10.94 -4.90
CA GLY A 241 8.76 -10.20 -5.73
C GLY A 241 8.37 -10.12 -7.19
N ILE A 242 9.34 -9.69 -8.01
CA ILE A 242 9.19 -9.50 -9.46
C ILE A 242 10.44 -10.02 -10.16
N GLU A 243 10.25 -10.84 -11.20
CA GLU A 243 11.30 -11.23 -12.12
C GLU A 243 11.10 -10.52 -13.47
N VAL A 244 12.09 -9.78 -13.93
CA VAL A 244 12.07 -9.03 -15.18
C VAL A 244 13.03 -9.65 -16.17
N TYR A 245 12.54 -10.00 -17.36
CA TYR A 245 13.35 -10.57 -18.43
C TYR A 245 13.65 -9.49 -19.46
N VAL A 246 14.93 -9.22 -19.64
CA VAL A 246 15.44 -8.23 -20.59
C VAL A 246 16.28 -8.91 -21.66
N LYS A 247 16.52 -8.23 -22.79
CA LYS A 247 17.38 -8.75 -23.82
C LYS A 247 18.80 -9.04 -23.31
N GLY A 248 19.14 -10.32 -23.21
CA GLY A 248 20.46 -10.79 -22.75
C GLY A 248 20.65 -10.85 -21.24
N GLY A 249 19.58 -10.73 -20.44
CA GLY A 249 19.67 -10.80 -18.99
C GLY A 249 18.32 -10.89 -18.26
N LYS A 250 18.39 -10.80 -16.98
CA LYS A 250 17.22 -10.75 -16.08
C LYS A 250 17.51 -9.95 -14.83
N LEU A 251 16.45 -9.47 -14.18
CA LEU A 251 16.46 -8.91 -12.85
C LEU A 251 15.49 -9.68 -11.96
N GLU A 252 15.90 -10.02 -10.76
CA GLU A 252 15.12 -10.69 -9.72
C GLU A 252 15.05 -9.74 -8.53
N TYR A 253 13.89 -9.14 -8.29
CA TYR A 253 13.55 -8.36 -7.11
C TYR A 253 12.87 -9.29 -6.10
N THR A 254 13.43 -9.41 -4.91
CA THR A 254 12.80 -10.05 -3.75
C THR A 254 12.34 -8.93 -2.81
N GLU A 255 11.04 -8.90 -2.53
CA GLU A 255 10.42 -7.85 -1.73
C GLU A 255 11.14 -7.67 -0.40
N ARG A 256 11.52 -6.42 -0.10
CA ARG A 256 12.20 -5.97 1.13
C ARG A 256 13.57 -6.59 1.40
N GLU A 257 14.06 -7.48 0.53
CA GLU A 257 15.38 -8.09 0.67
C GLU A 257 16.42 -7.44 -0.24
N GLY A 258 16.04 -7.14 -1.50
CA GLY A 258 16.96 -6.59 -2.49
C GLY A 258 16.67 -7.00 -3.91
N PHE A 259 17.62 -6.78 -4.81
CA PHE A 259 17.54 -7.28 -6.18
C PHE A 259 18.86 -7.90 -6.66
N LYS A 260 18.73 -8.81 -7.61
CA LYS A 260 19.83 -9.41 -8.36
C LYS A 260 19.61 -9.24 -9.84
N ALA A 261 20.55 -8.57 -10.52
CA ALA A 261 20.53 -8.41 -11.96
C ALA A 261 21.68 -9.21 -12.60
N THR A 262 21.36 -10.00 -13.62
CA THR A 262 22.32 -10.86 -14.32
C THR A 262 22.32 -10.57 -15.80
N GLU A 263 23.48 -10.29 -16.37
CA GLU A 263 23.75 -10.14 -17.81
C GLU A 263 24.96 -10.96 -18.20
N ARG A 264 24.81 -11.91 -19.11
CA ARG A 264 25.92 -12.74 -19.59
C ARG A 264 26.86 -13.20 -18.47
N THR A 265 27.97 -12.48 -18.26
CA THR A 265 29.00 -12.78 -17.25
C THR A 265 29.01 -11.85 -16.06
N MET A 266 28.12 -10.85 -16.03
CA MET A 266 28.04 -9.86 -14.94
C MET A 266 26.81 -10.13 -14.08
N THR A 267 27.01 -10.11 -12.78
CA THR A 267 25.93 -10.15 -11.79
C THR A 267 26.09 -8.96 -10.83
N ILE A 268 24.99 -8.24 -10.64
CA ILE A 268 24.87 -7.19 -9.62
C ILE A 268 23.89 -7.70 -8.58
N GLU A 269 24.26 -7.69 -7.32
CA GLU A 269 23.39 -8.03 -6.20
C GLU A 269 23.41 -6.86 -5.20
N VAL A 270 22.23 -6.41 -4.81
CA VAL A 270 22.03 -5.28 -3.89
C VAL A 270 21.00 -5.70 -2.85
N LYS A 271 21.31 -5.48 -1.58
CA LYS A 271 20.40 -5.77 -0.45
C LYS A 271 19.87 -4.48 0.14
N THR A 272 18.72 -4.58 0.79
CA THR A 272 18.13 -3.49 1.57
C THR A 272 19.08 -3.05 2.68
N GLY A 273 19.33 -1.75 2.81
CA GLY A 273 20.20 -1.15 3.81
C GLY A 273 19.54 -0.09 4.69
N ASN A 274 18.28 0.29 4.39
CA ASN A 274 17.55 1.33 5.13
C ASN A 274 16.32 0.79 5.87
N ASP A 275 15.77 1.61 6.75
CA ASP A 275 14.45 1.45 7.35
C ASP A 275 13.42 2.18 6.46
N TYR A 276 12.97 1.49 5.42
CA TYR A 276 12.10 2.05 4.38
C TYR A 276 10.73 2.51 4.90
N GLY A 277 10.25 1.94 6.01
CA GLY A 277 9.03 2.43 6.65
C GLY A 277 9.26 3.72 7.42
N GLN A 278 10.42 3.86 8.08
CA GLN A 278 10.82 5.13 8.68
C GLN A 278 10.94 6.22 7.61
N GLU A 279 11.60 5.92 6.49
CA GLU A 279 11.76 6.85 5.34
C GLU A 279 10.41 7.29 4.75
N GLU A 280 9.41 6.41 4.74
CA GLU A 280 8.05 6.75 4.28
C GLU A 280 7.37 7.75 5.21
N ASP A 281 7.44 7.52 6.53
CA ASP A 281 6.87 8.42 7.53
C ASP A 281 7.63 9.75 7.61
N ASP A 282 8.97 9.73 7.54
CA ASP A 282 9.80 10.93 7.48
C ASP A 282 9.42 11.78 6.26
N ALA A 283 9.31 11.16 5.07
CA ALA A 283 8.95 11.85 3.84
C ALA A 283 7.56 12.52 3.93
N PHE A 284 6.59 11.89 4.63
CA PHE A 284 5.27 12.49 4.80
C PHE A 284 5.31 13.72 5.71
N ILE A 285 6.06 13.67 6.80
CA ILE A 285 6.20 14.82 7.70
C ILE A 285 7.03 15.94 7.04
N ASP A 286 8.11 15.62 6.35
CA ASP A 286 8.93 16.59 5.62
C ASP A 286 8.11 17.28 4.52
N ALA A 287 7.29 16.53 3.78
CA ALA A 287 6.41 17.09 2.76
C ALA A 287 5.40 18.09 3.34
N ILE A 288 4.88 17.84 4.55
CA ILE A 288 4.00 18.79 5.24
C ILE A 288 4.75 20.06 5.64
N LEU A 289 5.95 19.93 6.18
CA LEU A 289 6.75 21.06 6.64
C LEU A 289 7.22 21.96 5.50
N ASP A 290 7.57 21.34 4.37
CA ASP A 290 8.08 22.04 3.18
C ASP A 290 6.95 22.47 2.21
N ASP A 291 5.70 22.07 2.47
CA ASP A 291 4.53 22.22 1.57
C ASP A 291 4.85 21.67 0.15
N ASP A 292 5.54 20.53 0.10
CA ASP A 292 6.03 19.93 -1.14
C ASP A 292 5.57 18.48 -1.33
N GLN A 293 4.48 18.27 -2.08
CA GLN A 293 3.95 16.94 -2.42
C GLN A 293 4.97 16.07 -3.19
N SER A 294 5.97 16.64 -3.84
CA SER A 294 6.93 15.89 -4.66
C SER A 294 7.89 15.01 -3.85
N LEU A 295 7.99 15.23 -2.54
CA LEU A 295 8.75 14.38 -1.62
C LEU A 295 8.10 13.02 -1.41
N ILE A 296 6.80 12.89 -1.68
CA ILE A 296 6.04 11.65 -1.51
C ILE A 296 6.23 10.73 -2.72
N LEU A 297 6.85 9.56 -2.51
CA LEU A 297 7.02 8.55 -3.56
C LEU A 297 5.75 7.72 -3.81
N SER A 298 4.86 7.64 -2.82
CA SER A 298 3.59 6.90 -2.86
C SER A 298 2.39 7.83 -2.59
N PRO A 299 2.10 8.84 -3.45
CA PRO A 299 0.97 9.72 -3.23
C PRO A 299 -0.36 8.95 -3.33
N TYR A 300 -1.38 9.41 -2.60
CA TYR A 300 -2.73 8.80 -2.61
C TYR A 300 -3.28 8.63 -4.03
N SER A 301 -3.01 9.57 -4.94
CA SER A 301 -3.42 9.51 -6.34
C SER A 301 -2.85 8.30 -7.10
N GLU A 302 -1.61 7.86 -6.78
CA GLU A 302 -1.06 6.64 -7.36
C GLU A 302 -1.72 5.38 -6.76
N ALA A 303 -2.03 5.39 -5.46
CA ALA A 303 -2.78 4.32 -4.80
C ALA A 303 -4.19 4.13 -5.38
N VAL A 304 -4.86 5.21 -5.81
CA VAL A 304 -6.15 5.13 -6.52
C VAL A 304 -6.00 4.38 -7.84
N LYS A 305 -4.91 4.58 -8.57
CA LYS A 305 -4.64 3.84 -9.81
C LYS A 305 -4.29 2.37 -9.54
N ASP A 306 -3.56 2.07 -8.45
CA ASP A 306 -3.30 0.69 -8.03
C ASP A 306 -4.60 -0.02 -7.67
N LEU A 307 -5.47 0.66 -6.91
CA LEU A 307 -6.80 0.15 -6.59
C LEU A 307 -7.62 -0.14 -7.86
N GLN A 308 -7.57 0.75 -8.86
CA GLN A 308 -8.26 0.53 -10.15
C GLN A 308 -7.77 -0.74 -10.84
N VAL A 309 -6.46 -1.01 -10.85
CA VAL A 309 -5.87 -2.22 -11.48
C VAL A 309 -6.33 -3.49 -10.76
N VAL A 310 -6.26 -3.52 -9.42
CA VAL A 310 -6.62 -4.73 -8.66
C VAL A 310 -8.13 -4.97 -8.64
N LEU A 311 -8.97 -3.93 -8.67
CA LEU A 311 -10.42 -4.07 -8.85
C LEU A 311 -10.77 -4.56 -10.25
N ALA A 312 -10.05 -4.14 -11.29
CA ALA A 312 -10.20 -4.68 -12.64
C ALA A 312 -9.80 -6.16 -12.73
N ALA A 313 -8.78 -6.59 -11.96
CA ALA A 313 -8.46 -8.02 -11.84
C ALA A 313 -9.63 -8.80 -11.21
N ASN A 314 -10.23 -8.28 -10.15
CA ASN A 314 -11.43 -8.86 -9.55
C ASN A 314 -12.59 -8.94 -10.54
N GLN A 315 -12.87 -7.86 -11.26
CA GLN A 315 -13.92 -7.83 -12.30
C GLN A 315 -13.67 -8.88 -13.38
N SER A 316 -12.44 -9.02 -13.85
CA SER A 316 -12.07 -10.04 -14.84
C SER A 316 -12.25 -11.47 -14.29
N MET A 317 -11.85 -11.74 -13.06
CA MET A 317 -12.08 -13.04 -12.42
C MET A 317 -13.56 -13.38 -12.31
N ASP A 318 -14.39 -12.41 -11.92
CA ASP A 318 -15.83 -12.59 -11.74
C ASP A 318 -16.57 -12.77 -13.07
N SER A 319 -16.04 -12.25 -14.17
CA SER A 319 -16.58 -12.42 -15.53
C SER A 319 -15.96 -13.61 -16.31
N GLY A 320 -15.24 -14.51 -15.60
CA GLY A 320 -14.67 -15.70 -16.22
C GLY A 320 -13.45 -15.44 -17.10
N GLY A 321 -12.72 -14.36 -16.84
CA GLY A 321 -11.48 -14.00 -17.53
C GLY A 321 -11.67 -13.05 -18.72
N GLU A 322 -12.74 -12.26 -18.74
CA GLU A 322 -12.92 -11.19 -19.71
C GLU A 322 -11.86 -10.11 -19.55
N LEU A 323 -11.40 -9.56 -20.69
CA LEU A 323 -10.44 -8.47 -20.72
C LEU A 323 -11.10 -7.17 -20.24
N VAL A 324 -10.57 -6.56 -19.20
CA VAL A 324 -10.97 -5.24 -18.68
C VAL A 324 -9.97 -4.19 -19.17
N ARG A 325 -10.46 -3.17 -19.88
CA ARG A 325 -9.66 -2.00 -20.29
C ARG A 325 -9.77 -0.91 -19.23
N LEU A 326 -8.64 -0.32 -18.91
CA LEU A 326 -8.55 0.83 -18.00
C LEU A 326 -8.56 2.13 -18.83
N ALA A 327 -9.27 3.13 -18.30
CA ALA A 327 -9.38 4.45 -18.91
C ALA A 327 -8.32 5.40 -18.33
#